data_d8abad6bc7c17d03f46d810cdbd3b9a3
#
_entry.id   d8abad6bc7c17d03f46d810cdbd3b9a3
#
_cell.length_a   1.000
_cell.length_b   1.000
_cell.length_c   1.000
_cell.angle_alpha   90.00
_cell.angle_beta   90.00
_cell.angle_gamma   90.00
#
_symmetry.space_group_name_H-M   'P 1'
#
loop_
_entity.id
_entity.type
_entity.pdbx_description
1 polymer ?
#
loop_
_entity_poly.entity_id
_entity_poly.type
_entity_poly.pdbx_seq_one_letter_code
_entity_poly.pdbx_strand_id
1 'polypeptide(L)'
;MTTNRDILIVGGGLAGLFLALKLAPRRCTVIALAPLGQAAASAWAQGGLAAALSPEDEPSLHASDTLAAGAGIVDPVVARLIAEDGPARVRD
;
A
#
# COMPACT_ATOMS: atom_id res chain seq x y z
N MET A 1 -12.87 24.51 19.97
CA MET A 1 -13.11 23.13 20.42
C MET A 1 -12.58 22.16 19.39
N THR A 2 -11.51 21.47 19.71
CA THR A 2 -10.98 20.42 18.87
C THR A 2 -11.79 19.14 19.11
N THR A 3 -12.62 18.76 18.15
CA THR A 3 -13.23 17.43 18.15
C THR A 3 -12.13 16.44 17.81
N ASN A 4 -11.63 15.75 18.82
CA ASN A 4 -10.72 14.64 18.62
C ASN A 4 -11.54 13.44 18.13
N ARG A 5 -11.71 13.34 16.83
CA ARG A 5 -12.39 12.20 16.23
C ARG A 5 -11.40 11.06 16.07
N ASP A 6 -11.75 9.91 16.59
CA ASP A 6 -10.99 8.70 16.35
C ASP A 6 -11.10 8.32 14.86
N ILE A 7 -10.00 7.84 14.31
CA ILE A 7 -9.95 7.38 12.91
C ILE A 7 -10.26 5.90 12.90
N LEU A 8 -11.19 5.52 12.04
CA LEU A 8 -11.55 4.13 11.83
C LEU A 8 -10.87 3.62 10.55
N ILE A 9 -10.09 2.54 10.70
CA ILE A 9 -9.42 1.86 9.58
C ILE A 9 -10.08 0.51 9.41
N VAL A 10 -10.62 0.26 8.24
CA VAL A 10 -11.26 -1.02 7.91
C VAL A 10 -10.27 -1.85 7.10
N GLY A 11 -9.76 -2.90 7.71
CA GLY A 11 -8.80 -3.81 7.10
C GLY A 11 -7.50 -3.90 7.90
N GLY A 12 -7.13 -5.11 8.34
CA GLY A 12 -5.95 -5.39 9.15
C GLY A 12 -4.78 -5.96 8.33
N GLY A 13 -4.69 -5.67 7.04
CA GLY A 13 -3.56 -6.03 6.20
C GLY A 13 -2.45 -4.99 6.25
N LEU A 14 -1.48 -5.11 5.34
CA LEU A 14 -0.31 -4.23 5.29
C LEU A 14 -0.70 -2.75 5.22
N ALA A 15 -1.62 -2.39 4.34
CA ALA A 15 -2.02 -1.00 4.14
C ALA A 15 -2.66 -0.39 5.38
N GLY A 16 -3.59 -1.10 6.01
CA GLY A 16 -4.27 -0.62 7.22
C GLY A 16 -3.34 -0.48 8.41
N LEU A 17 -2.47 -1.45 8.61
CA LEU A 17 -1.50 -1.41 9.72
C LEU A 17 -0.44 -0.34 9.51
N PHE A 18 0.06 -0.17 8.29
CA PHE A 18 1.01 0.90 7.97
C PHE A 18 0.38 2.28 8.19
N LEU A 19 -0.86 2.47 7.75
CA LEU A 19 -1.60 3.71 7.99
C LEU A 19 -1.74 3.99 9.49
N ALA A 20 -2.08 2.98 10.29
CA ALA A 20 -2.20 3.14 11.74
C ALA A 20 -0.88 3.62 12.37
N LEU A 21 0.24 3.06 11.94
CA LEU A 21 1.56 3.48 12.41
C LEU A 21 1.89 4.92 12.00
N LYS A 22 1.56 5.30 10.77
CA LYS A 22 1.82 6.66 10.26
C LYS A 22 0.94 7.72 10.91
N LEU A 23 -0.21 7.36 11.42
CA LEU A 23 -1.13 8.28 12.10
C LEU A 23 -0.72 8.56 13.56
N ALA A 24 0.19 7.78 14.13
CA ALA A 24 0.63 8.01 15.50
C ALA A 24 1.13 9.45 15.70
N PRO A 25 0.80 10.11 16.83
CA PRO A 25 0.12 9.59 18.02
C PRO A 25 -1.42 9.69 17.97
N ARG A 26 -2.03 9.93 16.82
CA ARG A 26 -3.49 10.01 16.70
C ARG A 26 -4.12 8.65 17.02
N ARG A 27 -5.23 8.70 17.73
CA ARG A 27 -5.97 7.49 18.06
C ARG A 27 -6.67 6.94 16.81
N CYS A 28 -6.50 5.66 16.56
CA CYS A 28 -7.21 4.97 15.50
C CYS A 28 -7.68 3.60 15.99
N THR A 29 -8.73 3.09 15.35
CA THR A 29 -9.24 1.75 15.57
C THR A 29 -9.17 0.99 14.27
N VAL A 30 -8.56 -0.19 14.28
CA VAL A 30 -8.48 -1.07 13.13
C VAL A 30 -9.52 -2.17 13.28
N ILE A 31 -10.40 -2.31 12.29
CA ILE A 31 -11.38 -3.41 12.22
C ILE A 31 -10.83 -4.47 11.27
N ALA A 32 -10.74 -5.71 11.76
CA ALA A 32 -10.29 -6.86 10.98
C ALA A 32 -11.24 -8.04 11.16
N LEU A 33 -11.29 -8.92 10.15
CA LEU A 33 -12.14 -10.11 10.18
C LEU A 33 -11.64 -11.22 11.13
N ALA A 34 -10.37 -11.16 11.48
CA ALA A 34 -9.69 -12.13 12.33
C ALA A 34 -8.57 -11.43 13.10
N PRO A 35 -7.90 -12.10 14.05
CA PRO A 35 -6.72 -11.56 14.71
C PRO A 35 -5.68 -11.06 13.70
N LEU A 36 -4.96 -10.00 14.05
CA LEU A 36 -3.96 -9.41 13.15
C LEU A 36 -2.94 -10.46 12.71
N GLY A 37 -2.55 -10.40 11.45
CA GLY A 37 -1.66 -11.39 10.83
C GLY A 37 -2.36 -12.63 10.29
N GLN A 38 -3.67 -12.72 10.43
CA GLN A 38 -4.49 -13.82 9.91
C GLN A 38 -5.54 -13.27 8.95
N ALA A 39 -6.05 -14.09 8.06
CA ALA A 39 -7.16 -13.78 7.13
C ALA A 39 -6.97 -12.59 6.19
N ALA A 40 -5.94 -11.76 6.35
CA ALA A 40 -5.63 -10.69 5.41
C ALA A 40 -4.83 -11.24 4.22
N ALA A 41 -5.02 -10.66 3.03
CA ALA A 41 -4.29 -11.05 1.83
C ALA A 41 -2.76 -10.95 2.02
N SER A 42 -2.29 -10.00 2.81
CA SER A 42 -0.88 -9.83 3.14
C SER A 42 -0.26 -11.05 3.82
N ALA A 43 -1.04 -11.83 4.57
CA ALA A 43 -0.56 -13.06 5.22
C ALA A 43 -0.23 -14.17 4.21
N TRP A 44 -0.81 -14.11 3.02
CA TRP A 44 -0.63 -15.11 1.96
C TRP A 44 0.35 -14.67 0.88
N ALA A 45 0.87 -13.45 0.98
CA ALA A 45 1.81 -12.93 -0.01
C ALA A 45 3.12 -13.72 0.04
N GLN A 46 3.58 -14.18 -1.12
CA GLN A 46 4.82 -14.96 -1.26
C GLN A 46 6.04 -14.08 -1.52
N GLY A 47 5.83 -12.88 -2.00
CA GLY A 47 6.88 -11.90 -2.27
C GLY A 47 6.81 -10.74 -1.28
N GLY A 48 7.08 -9.58 -1.75
CA GLY A 48 6.96 -8.35 -1.02
C GLY A 48 6.22 -7.32 -1.85
N LEU A 49 6.68 -6.11 -1.77
CA LEU A 49 6.24 -5.02 -2.63
C LEU A 49 7.22 -4.87 -3.79
N ALA A 50 6.69 -4.70 -5.00
CA ALA A 50 7.49 -4.37 -6.16
C ALA A 50 7.66 -2.85 -6.23
N ALA A 51 8.89 -2.40 -6.39
CA ALA A 51 9.22 -0.98 -6.58
C ALA A 51 10.52 -0.86 -7.37
N ALA A 52 10.66 0.22 -8.13
CA ALA A 52 11.85 0.54 -8.89
C ALA A 52 12.93 1.14 -7.97
N LEU A 53 13.68 0.28 -7.28
CA LEU A 53 14.67 0.69 -6.28
C LEU A 53 16.11 0.65 -6.79
N SER A 54 16.40 -0.15 -7.80
CA SER A 54 17.73 -0.27 -8.39
C SER A 54 18.09 1.00 -9.17
N PRO A 55 19.37 1.42 -9.18
CA PRO A 55 19.81 2.55 -9.99
C PRO A 55 19.58 2.39 -11.50
N GLU A 56 19.49 1.15 -11.98
CA GLU A 56 19.25 0.84 -13.39
C GLU A 56 17.75 0.74 -13.71
N ASP A 57 16.90 0.79 -12.72
CA ASP A 57 15.45 0.68 -12.88
C ASP A 57 14.81 2.07 -12.82
N GLU A 58 13.61 2.19 -13.39
CA GLU A 58 12.85 3.43 -13.44
C GLU A 58 11.37 3.16 -13.16
N PRO A 59 10.68 4.06 -12.44
CA PRO A 59 9.23 3.93 -12.23
C PRO A 59 8.44 3.80 -13.54
N SER A 60 8.88 4.45 -14.62
CA SER A 60 8.23 4.36 -15.93
C SER A 60 8.27 2.94 -16.51
N LEU A 61 9.37 2.21 -16.29
CA LEU A 61 9.48 0.81 -16.72
C LEU A 61 8.53 -0.07 -15.91
N HIS A 62 8.47 0.14 -14.59
CA HIS A 62 7.54 -0.57 -13.72
C HIS A 62 6.08 -0.31 -14.12
N ALA A 63 5.72 0.93 -14.43
CA ALA A 63 4.39 1.28 -14.92
C ALA A 63 4.07 0.58 -16.24
N SER A 64 5.01 0.55 -17.19
CA SER A 64 4.85 -0.14 -18.47
C SER A 64 4.65 -1.65 -18.29
N ASP A 65 5.41 -2.27 -17.42
CA ASP A 65 5.28 -3.70 -17.11
C ASP A 65 3.91 -4.00 -16.47
N THR A 66 3.44 -3.12 -15.59
CA THR A 66 2.12 -3.24 -14.98
C THR A 66 1.00 -3.19 -16.03
N LEU A 67 1.10 -2.27 -16.99
CA LEU A 67 0.14 -2.17 -18.08
C LEU A 67 0.17 -3.42 -18.97
N ALA A 68 1.35 -3.91 -19.29
CA ALA A 68 1.50 -5.11 -20.12
C ALA A 68 0.91 -6.35 -19.42
N ALA A 69 1.21 -6.53 -18.14
CA ALA A 69 0.69 -7.65 -17.36
C ALA A 69 -0.82 -7.56 -17.17
N GLY A 70 -1.37 -6.36 -17.08
CA GLY A 70 -2.79 -6.13 -16.88
C GLY A 70 -3.67 -6.36 -18.09
N ALA A 71 -3.08 -6.52 -19.28
CA ALA A 71 -3.80 -6.87 -20.52
C ALA A 71 -5.05 -6.01 -20.81
N GLY A 72 -4.97 -4.71 -20.60
CA GLY A 72 -6.02 -3.74 -20.92
C GLY A 72 -6.97 -3.37 -19.78
N ILE A 73 -6.87 -3.99 -18.60
CA ILE A 73 -7.73 -3.66 -17.45
C ILE A 73 -7.10 -2.68 -16.48
N VAL A 74 -5.86 -2.29 -16.70
CA VAL A 74 -5.12 -1.38 -15.81
C VAL A 74 -5.33 0.07 -16.26
N ASP A 75 -5.66 0.93 -15.31
CA ASP A 75 -5.69 2.37 -15.55
C ASP A 75 -4.24 2.92 -15.65
N PRO A 76 -3.85 3.49 -16.80
CA PRO A 76 -2.47 3.97 -17.00
C PRO A 76 -2.06 5.09 -16.02
N VAL A 77 -3.00 5.96 -15.65
CA VAL A 77 -2.72 7.09 -14.74
C VAL A 77 -2.43 6.55 -13.34
N VAL A 78 -3.24 5.61 -12.87
CA VAL A 78 -3.05 4.98 -11.55
C VAL A 78 -1.78 4.15 -11.51
N ALA A 79 -1.49 3.37 -12.56
CA ALA A 79 -0.26 2.58 -12.64
C ALA A 79 0.98 3.47 -12.53
N ARG A 80 1.00 4.60 -13.22
CA ARG A 80 2.10 5.56 -13.15
C ARG A 80 2.22 6.17 -11.77
N LEU A 81 1.12 6.62 -11.18
CA LEU A 81 1.09 7.21 -9.85
C LEU A 81 1.69 6.26 -8.80
N ILE A 82 1.26 5.00 -8.81
CA ILE A 82 1.74 3.99 -7.87
C ILE A 82 3.22 3.69 -8.11
N ALA A 83 3.64 3.54 -9.36
CA ALA A 83 5.03 3.26 -9.70
C ALA A 83 5.97 4.41 -9.29
N GLU A 84 5.56 5.66 -9.49
CA GLU A 84 6.34 6.84 -9.14
C GLU A 84 6.43 7.05 -7.62
N ASP A 85 5.36 6.82 -6.88
CA ASP A 85 5.34 7.01 -5.43
C ASP A 85 5.93 5.81 -4.66
N GLY A 86 5.94 4.63 -5.26
CA GLY A 86 6.34 3.38 -4.63
C GLY A 86 7.71 3.39 -3.97
N PRO A 87 8.80 3.83 -4.68
CA PRO A 87 10.14 3.81 -4.10
C PRO A 87 10.26 4.58 -2.78
N ALA A 88 9.64 5.76 -2.69
CA ALA A 88 9.65 6.55 -1.47
C ALA A 88 8.86 5.86 -0.35
N ARG A 89 7.72 5.25 -0.68
CA ARG A 89 6.89 4.56 0.31
C ARG A 89 7.55 3.29 0.85
N VAL A 90 8.30 2.58 0.02
CA VAL A 90 9.03 1.38 0.46
C VAL A 90 10.16 1.74 1.44
N ARG A 91 10.77 2.92 1.27
CA ARG A 91 11.83 3.39 2.17
C ARG A 91 11.30 4.05 3.45
N ASP A 92 10.04 4.40 3.50
CA ASP A 92 9.38 5.07 4.62
C ASP A 92 9.19 4.10 5.82
#